data_92343841bfed73debf76e7b8e97cf124
#
_entry.id   92343841bfed73debf76e7b8e97cf124
#
_cell.length_a   1.000
_cell.length_b   1.000
_cell.length_c   1.000
_cell.angle_alpha   90.00
_cell.angle_beta   90.00
_cell.angle_gamma   90.00
#
_symmetry.space_group_name_H-M   'P 1'
#
loop_
_entity.id
_entity.type
_entity.pdbx_description
1 polymer ?
#
loop_
_entity_poly.entity_id
_entity_poly.type
_entity_poly.pdbx_seq_one_letter_code
_entity_poly.pdbx_strand_id
1 'polypeptide(L)'
;DVERSRGLGDVYKRQELYTRWVQFGMFSPIAMVFGMDHPRYHEPWTYGPEALANFIKYDSLRYTLIPYIYSNAYQLYKTARPMMTPLVMDYPQDENTYQLTRQYMFGPWMMVCPVTTKGALSQHVYFPGGEWFDYETGERYEGRQYKSFLTPLDVLPVYIKAGAIIPMQPAMQWVDQHPVDVITLDVYPSGISSYEMYEDDGISMDYQKGIGSLTRFTSRLADDSWTFTADKPVGKYKPAKHTYLVKAYLQNVPQSVIENGKSLPVLSSVADADRNTGWFYDTEHKRLYVKTAGDNRQKIEIVVQ
;
A
#
# COMPACT_ATOMS: atom_id res chain seq x y z
N ASP A 1 -31.55 35.50 -3.21
CA ASP A 1 -31.50 34.28 -4.02
C ASP A 1 -30.24 34.14 -4.88
N VAL A 2 -29.61 35.23 -5.31
CA VAL A 2 -28.34 35.19 -6.09
C VAL A 2 -27.16 34.75 -5.21
N GLU A 3 -27.14 35.11 -3.94
CA GLU A 3 -26.08 34.67 -3.01
C GLU A 3 -26.21 33.18 -2.64
N ARG A 4 -27.44 32.64 -2.49
CA ARG A 4 -27.69 31.20 -2.30
C ARG A 4 -27.27 30.37 -3.52
N SER A 5 -27.55 30.86 -4.73
CA SER A 5 -27.17 30.23 -5.98
C SER A 5 -25.64 30.20 -6.19
N ARG A 6 -24.93 31.28 -5.79
CA ARG A 6 -23.47 31.32 -5.81
C ARG A 6 -22.84 30.37 -4.78
N GLY A 7 -23.48 30.22 -3.61
CA GLY A 7 -23.00 29.31 -2.55
C GLY A 7 -23.05 27.83 -2.95
N LEU A 8 -24.13 27.35 -3.56
CA LEU A 8 -24.28 25.95 -3.98
C LEU A 8 -23.33 25.61 -5.15
N GLY A 9 -23.24 26.47 -6.16
CA GLY A 9 -22.32 26.25 -7.29
C GLY A 9 -20.84 26.29 -6.87
N ASP A 10 -20.50 27.03 -5.83
CA ASP A 10 -19.13 27.12 -5.31
C ASP A 10 -18.77 25.89 -4.42
N VAL A 11 -19.74 25.33 -3.70
CA VAL A 11 -19.59 24.08 -2.93
C VAL A 11 -19.31 22.91 -3.86
N TYR A 12 -20.10 22.72 -4.93
CA TYR A 12 -19.85 21.65 -5.92
C TYR A 12 -18.53 21.80 -6.65
N LYS A 13 -18.13 23.03 -6.97
CA LYS A 13 -16.82 23.30 -7.62
C LYS A 13 -15.63 23.01 -6.72
N ARG A 14 -15.80 23.08 -5.40
CA ARG A 14 -14.76 22.80 -4.41
C ARG A 14 -14.74 21.35 -3.98
N GLN A 15 -15.85 20.63 -4.07
CA GLN A 15 -15.96 19.23 -3.71
C GLN A 15 -14.99 18.35 -4.51
N GLU A 16 -14.95 18.49 -5.85
CA GLU A 16 -14.00 17.76 -6.69
C GLU A 16 -12.55 18.06 -6.29
N LEU A 17 -12.20 19.35 -6.16
CA LEU A 17 -10.84 19.75 -5.77
C LEU A 17 -10.47 19.17 -4.40
N TYR A 18 -11.38 19.29 -3.41
CA TYR A 18 -11.18 18.74 -2.08
C TYR A 18 -10.94 17.23 -2.13
N THR A 19 -11.81 16.50 -2.82
CA THR A 19 -11.72 15.04 -2.94
C THR A 19 -10.41 14.60 -3.58
N ARG A 20 -10.03 15.23 -4.72
CA ARG A 20 -8.77 14.92 -5.40
C ARG A 20 -7.55 15.28 -4.54
N TRP A 21 -7.63 16.36 -3.77
CA TRP A 21 -6.55 16.76 -2.87
C TRP A 21 -6.39 15.79 -1.71
N VAL A 22 -7.49 15.32 -1.12
CA VAL A 22 -7.48 14.28 -0.08
C VAL A 22 -6.84 12.99 -0.63
N GLN A 23 -7.25 12.53 -1.80
CA GLN A 23 -6.66 11.35 -2.46
C GLN A 23 -5.13 11.50 -2.58
N PHE A 24 -4.65 12.64 -3.07
CA PHE A 24 -3.22 12.93 -3.14
C PHE A 24 -2.56 12.95 -1.75
N GLY A 25 -3.19 13.61 -0.77
CA GLY A 25 -2.67 13.72 0.59
C GLY A 25 -2.45 12.37 1.27
N MET A 26 -3.34 11.40 1.03
CA MET A 26 -3.25 10.07 1.65
C MET A 26 -2.02 9.27 1.17
N PHE A 27 -1.45 9.62 0.02
CA PHE A 27 -0.20 9.07 -0.49
C PHE A 27 0.95 10.09 -0.44
N SER A 28 0.94 10.93 0.58
CA SER A 28 2.03 11.85 0.91
C SER A 28 2.65 11.46 2.26
N PRO A 29 3.93 11.77 2.53
CA PRO A 29 4.58 11.44 3.81
C PRO A 29 3.83 11.99 5.02
N ILE A 30 3.35 13.25 4.90
CA ILE A 30 2.54 13.92 5.90
C ILE A 30 1.24 14.35 5.24
N ALA A 31 0.11 13.99 5.85
CA ALA A 31 -1.22 14.43 5.43
C ALA A 31 -1.94 15.07 6.61
N MET A 32 -2.55 16.23 6.38
CA MET A 32 -3.30 16.95 7.39
C MET A 32 -4.44 17.72 6.74
N VAL A 33 -5.63 17.60 7.32
CA VAL A 33 -6.75 18.47 6.98
C VAL A 33 -6.62 19.74 7.84
N PHE A 34 -6.19 20.82 7.22
CA PHE A 34 -5.89 22.07 7.89
C PHE A 34 -6.56 23.26 7.21
N GLY A 35 -7.11 24.16 7.98
CA GLY A 35 -7.67 25.42 7.51
C GLY A 35 -7.31 26.56 8.44
N MET A 36 -6.76 27.62 7.87
CA MET A 36 -6.32 28.81 8.61
C MET A 36 -7.44 29.85 8.77
N ASP A 37 -8.42 29.85 7.89
CA ASP A 37 -9.38 30.93 7.77
C ASP A 37 -10.77 30.51 8.25
N HIS A 38 -11.21 31.14 9.30
CA HIS A 38 -12.58 31.08 9.78
C HIS A 38 -13.48 31.98 8.89
N PRO A 39 -14.66 31.55 8.48
CA PRO A 39 -15.54 30.52 9.06
C PRO A 39 -15.69 29.25 8.20
N ARG A 40 -14.72 28.87 7.40
CA ARG A 40 -14.84 27.72 6.48
C ARG A 40 -14.23 26.47 7.11
N TYR A 41 -15.07 25.49 7.35
CA TYR A 41 -14.65 24.18 7.84
C TYR A 41 -14.06 23.36 6.70
N HIS A 42 -13.02 22.55 7.00
CA HIS A 42 -12.31 21.69 6.04
C HIS A 42 -12.56 20.20 6.29
N GLU A 43 -13.44 19.89 7.22
CA GLU A 43 -13.84 18.52 7.51
C GLU A 43 -14.60 17.91 6.32
N PRO A 44 -14.37 16.61 6.02
CA PRO A 44 -14.88 15.98 4.80
C PRO A 44 -16.43 16.03 4.67
N TRP A 45 -17.16 15.98 5.79
CA TRP A 45 -18.61 16.04 5.75
C TRP A 45 -19.18 17.39 5.30
N THR A 46 -18.40 18.46 5.37
CA THR A 46 -18.83 19.79 4.88
C THR A 46 -18.86 19.89 3.36
N TYR A 47 -18.20 18.95 2.66
CA TYR A 47 -18.17 18.85 1.20
C TYR A 47 -19.15 17.83 0.64
N GLY A 48 -19.99 17.24 1.50
CA GLY A 48 -21.05 16.31 1.12
C GLY A 48 -20.68 14.83 1.26
N PRO A 49 -21.65 13.94 1.07
CA PRO A 49 -21.51 12.51 1.36
C PRO A 49 -20.47 11.80 0.47
N GLU A 50 -20.33 12.22 -0.77
CA GLU A 50 -19.34 11.66 -1.70
C GLU A 50 -17.90 11.99 -1.26
N ALA A 51 -17.64 13.22 -0.85
CA ALA A 51 -16.34 13.62 -0.31
C ALA A 51 -16.01 12.88 0.99
N LEU A 52 -17.01 12.71 1.87
CA LEU A 52 -16.87 11.93 3.11
C LEU A 52 -16.55 10.47 2.81
N ALA A 53 -17.27 9.83 1.89
CA ALA A 53 -17.03 8.44 1.51
C ALA A 53 -15.60 8.24 0.94
N ASN A 54 -15.16 9.16 0.08
CA ASN A 54 -13.79 9.18 -0.44
C ASN A 54 -12.77 9.35 0.67
N PHE A 55 -12.99 10.28 1.59
CA PHE A 55 -12.10 10.49 2.72
C PHE A 55 -11.94 9.19 3.52
N ILE A 56 -13.05 8.56 3.91
CA ILE A 56 -13.04 7.31 4.69
C ILE A 56 -12.29 6.19 3.94
N LYS A 57 -12.54 6.04 2.62
CA LYS A 57 -11.86 5.04 1.78
C LYS A 57 -10.34 5.20 1.86
N TYR A 58 -9.83 6.38 1.56
CA TYR A 58 -8.39 6.61 1.44
C TYR A 58 -7.69 6.80 2.78
N ASP A 59 -8.36 7.35 3.78
CA ASP A 59 -7.82 7.45 5.14
C ASP A 59 -7.71 6.06 5.79
N SER A 60 -8.73 5.22 5.65
CA SER A 60 -8.66 3.82 6.09
C SER A 60 -7.49 3.09 5.42
N LEU A 61 -7.30 3.28 4.11
CA LEU A 61 -6.17 2.72 3.39
C LEU A 61 -4.84 3.25 3.94
N ARG A 62 -4.72 4.55 4.20
CA ARG A 62 -3.51 5.13 4.80
C ARG A 62 -3.20 4.52 6.16
N TYR A 63 -4.21 4.31 7.00
CA TYR A 63 -4.03 3.65 8.30
C TYR A 63 -3.53 2.21 8.14
N THR A 64 -4.00 1.48 7.15
CA THR A 64 -3.46 0.14 6.87
C THR A 64 -2.01 0.18 6.41
N LEU A 65 -1.60 1.23 5.70
CA LEU A 65 -0.24 1.40 5.17
C LEU A 65 0.77 1.94 6.21
N ILE A 66 0.39 2.18 7.46
CA ILE A 66 1.31 2.71 8.49
C ILE A 66 2.63 1.93 8.56
N PRO A 67 2.67 0.58 8.60
CA PRO A 67 3.94 -0.15 8.63
C PRO A 67 4.82 0.11 7.40
N TYR A 68 4.21 0.25 6.22
CA TYR A 68 4.91 0.61 5.00
C TYR A 68 5.45 2.05 5.04
N ILE A 69 4.59 3.01 5.44
CA ILE A 69 4.96 4.43 5.55
C ILE A 69 6.09 4.62 6.57
N TYR A 70 5.96 4.00 7.74
CA TYR A 70 6.93 4.11 8.82
C TYR A 70 8.29 3.52 8.45
N SER A 71 8.28 2.36 7.78
CA SER A 71 9.50 1.74 7.27
C SER A 71 10.20 2.63 6.22
N ASN A 72 9.44 3.27 5.32
CA ASN A 72 10.01 4.20 4.35
C ASN A 72 10.50 5.52 5.01
N ALA A 73 9.86 5.97 6.10
CA ALA A 73 10.37 7.10 6.89
C ALA A 73 11.71 6.75 7.55
N TYR A 74 11.87 5.52 8.06
CA TYR A 74 13.16 5.05 8.55
C TYR A 74 14.21 4.97 7.44
N GLN A 75 13.85 4.51 6.25
CA GLN A 75 14.76 4.50 5.09
C GLN A 75 15.17 5.92 4.69
N LEU A 76 14.27 6.89 4.72
CA LEU A 76 14.60 8.30 4.52
C LEU A 76 15.63 8.78 5.56
N TYR A 77 15.43 8.47 6.83
CA TYR A 77 16.37 8.80 7.91
C TYR A 77 17.76 8.18 7.66
N LYS A 78 17.82 6.93 7.19
CA LYS A 78 19.07 6.21 6.98
C LYS A 78 19.81 6.59 5.71
N THR A 79 19.09 6.91 4.64
CA THR A 79 19.67 7.03 3.28
C THR A 79 19.49 8.40 2.66
N ALA A 80 18.71 9.29 3.30
CA ALA A 80 18.26 10.58 2.77
C ALA A 80 17.43 10.46 1.47
N ARG A 81 16.98 9.23 1.09
CA ARG A 81 16.11 9.05 -0.06
C ARG A 81 14.68 9.45 0.29
N PRO A 82 14.06 10.39 -0.42
CA PRO A 82 12.68 10.80 -0.16
C PRO A 82 11.69 9.64 -0.33
N MET A 83 10.61 9.65 0.46
CA MET A 83 9.51 8.69 0.32
C MET A 83 8.70 8.94 -0.96
N MET A 84 8.56 10.20 -1.37
CA MET A 84 7.98 10.59 -2.66
C MET A 84 9.10 10.92 -3.63
N THR A 85 9.19 10.19 -4.73
CA THR A 85 10.20 10.44 -5.77
C THR A 85 9.54 10.60 -7.15
N PRO A 86 9.95 11.59 -7.96
CA PRO A 86 9.53 11.64 -9.35
C PRO A 86 10.09 10.43 -10.09
N LEU A 87 9.36 9.94 -11.10
CA LEU A 87 9.74 8.71 -11.82
C LEU A 87 11.15 8.75 -12.40
N VAL A 88 11.64 9.92 -12.80
CA VAL A 88 12.99 10.10 -13.34
C VAL A 88 14.09 9.70 -12.33
N MET A 89 13.85 9.77 -11.04
CA MET A 89 14.83 9.33 -10.02
C MET A 89 14.95 7.81 -9.97
N ASP A 90 13.88 7.10 -10.28
CA ASP A 90 13.85 5.63 -10.27
C ASP A 90 14.16 5.02 -11.64
N TYR A 91 13.90 5.79 -12.71
CA TYR A 91 14.05 5.38 -14.11
C TYR A 91 14.83 6.42 -14.93
N PRO A 92 16.07 6.78 -14.53
CA PRO A 92 16.83 7.88 -15.16
C PRO A 92 17.22 7.60 -16.61
N GLN A 93 17.13 6.35 -17.08
CA GLN A 93 17.43 5.95 -18.46
C GLN A 93 16.17 5.93 -19.35
N ASP A 94 15.00 6.22 -18.80
CA ASP A 94 13.75 6.25 -19.51
C ASP A 94 13.31 7.71 -19.74
N GLU A 95 13.59 8.23 -20.94
CA GLU A 95 13.31 9.62 -21.32
C GLU A 95 11.82 10.01 -21.18
N ASN A 96 10.91 9.04 -21.29
CA ASN A 96 9.48 9.29 -21.08
C ASN A 96 9.18 9.76 -19.65
N THR A 97 10.05 9.47 -18.68
CA THR A 97 9.85 9.87 -17.27
C THR A 97 10.23 11.32 -16.99
N TYR A 98 10.99 11.98 -17.86
CA TYR A 98 11.59 13.29 -17.58
C TYR A 98 10.56 14.43 -17.45
N GLN A 99 9.46 14.33 -18.17
CA GLN A 99 8.40 15.35 -18.17
C GLN A 99 7.12 14.91 -17.45
N LEU A 100 7.15 13.76 -16.74
CA LEU A 100 6.00 13.26 -16.01
C LEU A 100 5.86 13.96 -14.66
N THR A 101 4.98 14.95 -14.59
CA THR A 101 4.71 15.72 -13.37
C THR A 101 3.49 15.25 -12.58
N ARG A 102 2.74 14.27 -13.10
CA ARG A 102 1.49 13.78 -12.51
C ARG A 102 1.56 12.31 -12.08
N GLN A 103 2.77 11.80 -11.96
CA GLN A 103 3.06 10.44 -11.49
C GLN A 103 4.29 10.48 -10.61
N TYR A 104 4.26 9.75 -9.51
CA TYR A 104 5.40 9.65 -8.61
C TYR A 104 5.42 8.27 -7.93
N MET A 105 6.60 7.87 -7.42
CA MET A 105 6.70 6.71 -6.55
C MET A 105 6.46 7.14 -5.10
N PHE A 106 5.64 6.36 -4.39
CA PHE A 106 5.45 6.45 -2.96
C PHE A 106 6.09 5.22 -2.30
N GLY A 107 7.27 5.41 -1.72
CA GLY A 107 8.18 4.33 -1.40
C GLY A 107 8.68 3.61 -2.67
N PRO A 108 9.28 2.43 -2.54
CA PRO A 108 9.88 1.72 -3.68
C PRO A 108 8.86 1.01 -4.58
N TRP A 109 7.61 0.85 -4.14
CA TRP A 109 6.68 -0.09 -4.76
C TRP A 109 5.41 0.50 -5.35
N MET A 110 4.95 1.66 -4.88
CA MET A 110 3.66 2.21 -5.26
C MET A 110 3.85 3.39 -6.21
N MET A 111 3.35 3.31 -7.44
CA MET A 111 3.24 4.44 -8.35
C MET A 111 1.87 5.08 -8.20
N VAL A 112 1.83 6.34 -7.80
CA VAL A 112 0.60 7.11 -7.57
C VAL A 112 0.42 8.12 -8.71
N CYS A 113 -0.79 8.20 -9.25
CA CYS A 113 -1.11 9.02 -10.42
C CYS A 113 -2.27 9.99 -10.13
N PRO A 114 -2.03 11.10 -9.39
CA PRO A 114 -3.08 12.04 -9.01
C PRO A 114 -3.79 12.66 -10.21
N VAL A 115 -5.12 12.75 -10.14
CA VAL A 115 -5.94 13.43 -11.13
C VAL A 115 -5.95 14.92 -10.80
N THR A 116 -5.24 15.72 -11.58
CA THR A 116 -5.04 17.16 -11.33
C THR A 116 -5.83 18.08 -12.27
N THR A 117 -6.51 17.51 -13.26
CA THR A 117 -7.32 18.27 -14.22
C THR A 117 -8.77 18.25 -13.77
N LYS A 118 -9.35 19.43 -13.60
CA LYS A 118 -10.76 19.59 -13.22
C LYS A 118 -11.69 18.93 -14.24
N GLY A 119 -12.65 18.15 -13.75
CA GLY A 119 -13.66 17.45 -14.56
C GLY A 119 -13.09 16.31 -15.42
N ALA A 120 -11.85 15.88 -15.17
CA ALA A 120 -11.25 14.77 -15.89
C ALA A 120 -11.95 13.46 -15.50
N LEU A 121 -12.46 12.76 -16.52
CA LEU A 121 -13.07 11.42 -16.40
C LEU A 121 -12.11 10.31 -16.80
N SER A 122 -10.93 10.67 -17.30
CA SER A 122 -9.87 9.73 -17.67
C SER A 122 -8.50 10.37 -17.51
N GLN A 123 -7.48 9.53 -17.36
CA GLN A 123 -6.08 9.94 -17.27
C GLN A 123 -5.19 9.00 -18.07
N HIS A 124 -4.19 9.58 -18.75
CA HIS A 124 -3.11 8.81 -19.34
C HIS A 124 -2.04 8.54 -18.28
N VAL A 125 -1.66 7.27 -18.15
CA VAL A 125 -0.61 6.81 -17.26
C VAL A 125 0.50 6.19 -18.09
N TYR A 126 1.74 6.60 -17.84
CA TYR A 126 2.92 5.93 -18.35
C TYR A 126 3.39 4.87 -17.36
N PHE A 127 3.63 3.67 -17.84
CA PHE A 127 4.26 2.59 -17.09
C PHE A 127 5.73 2.49 -17.47
N PRO A 128 6.67 2.82 -16.55
CA PRO A 128 8.09 2.55 -16.78
C PRO A 128 8.37 1.06 -16.94
N GLY A 129 9.58 0.71 -17.40
CA GLY A 129 9.95 -0.69 -17.64
C GLY A 129 9.73 -1.61 -16.45
N GLY A 130 9.31 -2.84 -16.71
CA GLY A 130 8.92 -3.86 -15.75
C GLY A 130 7.43 -4.20 -15.84
N GLU A 131 6.91 -4.95 -14.89
CA GLU A 131 5.48 -5.25 -14.77
C GLU A 131 4.86 -4.45 -13.63
N TRP A 132 3.59 -4.14 -13.79
CA TRP A 132 2.80 -3.34 -12.84
C TRP A 132 1.45 -4.01 -12.60
N PHE A 133 0.92 -3.80 -11.43
CA PHE A 133 -0.41 -4.28 -11.04
C PHE A 133 -1.26 -3.08 -10.62
N ASP A 134 -2.49 -3.02 -11.10
CA ASP A 134 -3.47 -2.10 -10.53
C ASP A 134 -3.73 -2.49 -9.07
N TYR A 135 -3.64 -1.52 -8.17
CA TYR A 135 -3.78 -1.78 -6.74
C TYR A 135 -5.18 -2.26 -6.34
N GLU A 136 -6.21 -1.74 -7.02
CA GLU A 136 -7.61 -2.02 -6.68
C GLU A 136 -8.11 -3.32 -7.35
N THR A 137 -7.76 -3.54 -8.61
CA THR A 137 -8.26 -4.68 -9.39
C THR A 137 -7.30 -5.86 -9.48
N GLY A 138 -6.00 -5.63 -9.26
CA GLY A 138 -4.96 -6.63 -9.48
C GLY A 138 -4.63 -6.89 -10.96
N GLU A 139 -5.21 -6.11 -11.90
CA GLU A 139 -4.92 -6.24 -13.32
C GLU A 139 -3.44 -5.95 -13.61
N ARG A 140 -2.83 -6.75 -14.49
CA ARG A 140 -1.40 -6.64 -14.83
C ARG A 140 -1.18 -5.82 -16.08
N TYR A 141 -0.15 -4.99 -16.04
CA TYR A 141 0.29 -4.16 -17.15
C TYR A 141 1.78 -4.33 -17.40
N GLU A 142 2.14 -4.48 -18.67
CA GLU A 142 3.55 -4.41 -19.07
C GLU A 142 4.02 -2.95 -19.05
N GLY A 143 5.30 -2.76 -18.78
CA GLY A 143 5.90 -1.43 -18.83
C GLY A 143 6.24 -0.94 -20.23
N ARG A 144 6.86 0.25 -20.30
CA ARG A 144 7.24 1.00 -21.51
C ARG A 144 6.07 1.35 -22.41
N GLN A 145 4.93 1.67 -21.82
CA GLN A 145 3.71 2.03 -22.55
C GLN A 145 2.88 3.07 -21.83
N TYR A 146 2.06 3.79 -22.59
CA TYR A 146 0.99 4.62 -22.07
C TYR A 146 -0.34 3.88 -22.16
N LYS A 147 -1.15 3.99 -21.11
CA LYS A 147 -2.55 3.54 -21.11
C LYS A 147 -3.47 4.62 -20.56
N SER A 148 -4.73 4.58 -20.99
CA SER A 148 -5.78 5.48 -20.51
C SER A 148 -6.70 4.73 -19.57
N PHE A 149 -6.99 5.34 -18.42
CA PHE A 149 -7.86 4.79 -17.41
C PHE A 149 -9.00 5.74 -17.11
N LEU A 150 -10.19 5.20 -16.84
CA LEU A 150 -11.28 5.96 -16.28
C LEU A 150 -10.94 6.37 -14.85
N THR A 151 -11.22 7.61 -14.53
CA THR A 151 -10.93 8.20 -13.21
C THR A 151 -12.17 8.93 -12.68
N PRO A 152 -13.26 8.21 -12.38
CA PRO A 152 -14.37 8.81 -11.66
C PRO A 152 -13.87 9.40 -10.32
N LEU A 153 -14.70 10.21 -9.68
CA LEU A 153 -14.23 11.02 -8.55
C LEU A 153 -13.71 10.18 -7.36
N ASP A 154 -14.20 8.96 -7.21
CA ASP A 154 -13.82 8.00 -6.16
C ASP A 154 -12.56 7.17 -6.49
N VAL A 155 -11.96 7.36 -7.65
CA VAL A 155 -10.78 6.61 -8.11
C VAL A 155 -9.54 7.50 -8.18
N LEU A 156 -8.51 7.13 -7.43
CA LEU A 156 -7.12 7.55 -7.60
C LEU A 156 -6.35 6.36 -8.19
N PRO A 157 -5.82 6.46 -9.42
CA PRO A 157 -5.01 5.37 -9.96
C PRO A 157 -3.72 5.17 -9.16
N VAL A 158 -3.54 3.96 -8.64
CA VAL A 158 -2.35 3.51 -7.94
C VAL A 158 -1.92 2.17 -8.53
N TYR A 159 -0.65 2.07 -8.86
CA TYR A 159 -0.09 0.85 -9.47
C TYR A 159 1.09 0.33 -8.65
N ILE A 160 1.14 -0.97 -8.51
CA ILE A 160 2.18 -1.65 -7.73
C ILE A 160 3.18 -2.28 -8.67
N LYS A 161 4.45 -1.99 -8.45
CA LYS A 161 5.54 -2.59 -9.19
C LYS A 161 5.66 -4.07 -8.86
N ALA A 162 5.85 -4.92 -9.87
CA ALA A 162 6.16 -6.33 -9.67
C ALA A 162 7.41 -6.52 -8.80
N GLY A 163 7.36 -7.49 -7.91
CA GLY A 163 8.36 -7.70 -6.85
C GLY A 163 7.99 -7.03 -5.53
N ALA A 164 6.90 -6.27 -5.47
CA ALA A 164 6.51 -5.56 -4.24
C ALA A 164 6.19 -6.50 -3.08
N ILE A 165 6.57 -6.05 -1.89
CA ILE A 165 6.16 -6.59 -0.60
C ILE A 165 5.73 -5.39 0.25
N ILE A 166 4.45 -5.27 0.53
CA ILE A 166 3.85 -4.12 1.21
C ILE A 166 3.30 -4.57 2.56
N PRO A 167 3.96 -4.25 3.69
CA PRO A 167 3.43 -4.55 4.99
C PRO A 167 2.28 -3.60 5.34
N MET A 168 1.22 -4.17 5.87
CA MET A 168 0.00 -3.48 6.25
C MET A 168 -0.48 -3.97 7.62
N GLN A 169 -1.26 -3.12 8.30
CA GLN A 169 -1.94 -3.45 9.56
C GLN A 169 -3.45 -3.29 9.41
N PRO A 170 -4.26 -3.76 10.36
CA PRO A 170 -5.69 -3.45 10.38
C PRO A 170 -5.95 -1.94 10.46
N ALA A 171 -6.99 -1.47 9.75
CA ALA A 171 -7.42 -0.08 9.88
C ALA A 171 -7.93 0.20 11.31
N MET A 172 -7.60 1.38 11.83
CA MET A 172 -7.97 1.85 13.16
C MET A 172 -8.48 3.28 13.07
N GLN A 173 -9.22 3.73 14.06
CA GLN A 173 -9.68 5.13 14.11
C GLN A 173 -8.58 6.09 14.61
N TRP A 174 -7.63 5.59 15.39
CA TRP A 174 -6.41 6.29 15.79
C TRP A 174 -5.30 5.28 16.02
N VAL A 175 -4.05 5.73 15.92
CA VAL A 175 -2.86 4.89 16.16
C VAL A 175 -2.91 4.32 17.58
N ASP A 176 -2.55 3.03 17.72
CA ASP A 176 -2.55 2.30 19.00
C ASP A 176 -3.94 2.12 19.64
N GLN A 177 -5.03 2.22 18.87
CA GLN A 177 -6.37 1.90 19.37
C GLN A 177 -6.45 0.48 19.93
N HIS A 178 -5.77 -0.46 19.30
CA HIS A 178 -5.63 -1.85 19.76
C HIS A 178 -4.30 -2.43 19.25
N PRO A 179 -3.80 -3.50 19.91
CA PRO A 179 -2.60 -4.19 19.45
C PRO A 179 -2.73 -4.70 18.00
N VAL A 180 -1.62 -4.71 17.28
CA VAL A 180 -1.54 -5.27 15.93
C VAL A 180 -1.10 -6.73 16.04
N ASP A 181 -2.05 -7.67 16.08
CA ASP A 181 -1.80 -9.10 16.21
C ASP A 181 -1.49 -9.79 14.88
N VAL A 182 -1.79 -9.10 13.78
CA VAL A 182 -1.58 -9.59 12.41
C VAL A 182 -1.01 -8.49 11.53
N ILE A 183 0.14 -8.75 10.94
CA ILE A 183 0.65 -7.95 9.82
C ILE A 183 0.24 -8.62 8.52
N THR A 184 -0.49 -7.89 7.68
CA THR A 184 -0.79 -8.32 6.31
C THR A 184 0.38 -7.94 5.41
N LEU A 185 0.79 -8.86 4.55
CA LEU A 185 1.85 -8.65 3.57
C LEU A 185 1.25 -8.82 2.18
N ASP A 186 1.05 -7.71 1.47
CA ASP A 186 0.66 -7.74 0.05
C ASP A 186 1.89 -7.98 -0.80
N VAL A 187 1.94 -9.13 -1.47
CA VAL A 187 3.09 -9.58 -2.24
C VAL A 187 2.73 -9.70 -3.72
N TYR A 188 3.58 -9.18 -4.57
CA TYR A 188 3.45 -9.20 -6.04
C TYR A 188 4.67 -9.93 -6.62
N PRO A 189 4.70 -11.27 -6.58
CA PRO A 189 5.89 -12.05 -6.87
C PRO A 189 6.44 -11.80 -8.28
N SER A 190 7.76 -11.55 -8.36
CA SER A 190 8.49 -11.41 -9.62
C SER A 190 9.97 -11.64 -9.37
N GLY A 191 10.52 -12.73 -9.92
CA GLY A 191 11.91 -13.09 -9.69
C GLY A 191 12.26 -13.17 -8.21
N ILE A 192 13.31 -12.45 -7.79
CA ILE A 192 13.72 -12.35 -6.38
C ILE A 192 13.60 -10.89 -5.95
N SER A 193 12.88 -10.67 -4.87
CA SER A 193 12.73 -9.35 -4.25
C SER A 193 12.78 -9.42 -2.74
N SER A 194 13.04 -8.28 -2.10
CA SER A 194 13.03 -8.19 -0.63
C SER A 194 12.57 -6.81 -0.16
N TYR A 195 12.06 -6.76 1.05
CA TYR A 195 11.68 -5.54 1.75
C TYR A 195 12.02 -5.64 3.23
N GLU A 196 12.39 -4.54 3.86
CA GLU A 196 12.68 -4.47 5.29
C GLU A 196 11.63 -3.61 5.99
N MET A 197 10.86 -4.21 6.88
CA MET A 197 9.94 -3.52 7.77
C MET A 197 10.69 -3.07 9.01
N TYR A 198 10.55 -1.80 9.36
CA TYR A 198 11.13 -1.20 10.57
C TYR A 198 10.08 -1.06 11.66
N GLU A 199 10.48 -1.37 12.89
CA GLU A 199 9.66 -1.23 14.09
C GLU A 199 10.49 -0.66 15.24
N ASP A 200 9.91 0.26 16.02
CA ASP A 200 10.40 0.78 17.29
C ASP A 200 9.21 1.09 18.22
N ASP A 201 9.39 1.89 19.24
CA ASP A 201 8.30 2.25 20.17
C ASP A 201 7.33 3.32 19.63
N GLY A 202 7.65 3.94 18.48
CA GLY A 202 6.82 4.96 17.83
C GLY A 202 6.67 6.28 18.59
N ILE A 203 7.30 6.45 19.76
CA ILE A 203 7.05 7.55 20.69
C ILE A 203 8.34 8.29 21.03
N SER A 204 9.42 7.55 21.32
CA SER A 204 10.67 8.14 21.80
C SER A 204 11.62 8.49 20.64
N MET A 205 12.70 9.20 20.99
CA MET A 205 13.79 9.49 20.04
C MET A 205 14.90 8.41 20.09
N ASP A 206 14.61 7.25 20.63
CA ASP A 206 15.58 6.18 20.82
C ASP A 206 16.06 5.55 19.51
N TYR A 207 15.30 5.71 18.42
CA TYR A 207 15.75 5.34 17.07
C TYR A 207 17.10 6.02 16.73
N GLN A 208 17.36 7.23 17.21
CA GLN A 208 18.65 7.92 17.04
C GLN A 208 19.81 7.22 17.74
N LYS A 209 19.52 6.43 18.78
CA LYS A 209 20.48 5.57 19.50
C LYS A 209 20.56 4.16 18.88
N GLY A 210 19.87 3.95 17.76
CA GLY A 210 19.79 2.65 17.07
C GLY A 210 18.92 1.63 17.83
N ILE A 211 17.93 2.09 18.62
CA ILE A 211 16.93 1.24 19.26
C ILE A 211 15.75 1.13 18.33
N GLY A 212 15.76 0.09 17.53
CA GLY A 212 14.76 -0.31 16.57
C GLY A 212 15.02 -1.75 16.16
N SER A 213 14.15 -2.32 15.34
CA SER A 213 14.35 -3.64 14.74
C SER A 213 13.93 -3.63 13.26
N LEU A 214 14.54 -4.52 12.49
CA LEU A 214 14.26 -4.74 11.08
C LEU A 214 13.83 -6.19 10.87
N THR A 215 12.67 -6.37 10.25
CA THR A 215 12.20 -7.67 9.75
C THR A 215 12.37 -7.68 8.24
N ARG A 216 13.20 -8.59 7.74
CA ARG A 216 13.38 -8.77 6.30
C ARG A 216 12.38 -9.77 5.77
N PHE A 217 11.66 -9.38 4.74
CA PHE A 217 10.84 -10.24 3.91
C PHE A 217 11.53 -10.50 2.58
N THR A 218 11.43 -11.73 2.08
CA THR A 218 11.98 -12.12 0.78
C THR A 218 10.93 -12.91 0.01
N SER A 219 10.71 -12.55 -1.23
CA SER A 219 9.85 -13.26 -2.19
C SER A 219 10.72 -13.78 -3.33
N ARG A 220 10.59 -15.05 -3.66
CA ARG A 220 11.27 -15.71 -4.77
C ARG A 220 10.26 -16.47 -5.60
N LEU A 221 10.04 -16.03 -6.82
CA LEU A 221 9.27 -16.74 -7.83
C LEU A 221 10.27 -17.37 -8.83
N ALA A 222 10.22 -18.67 -8.98
CA ALA A 222 11.04 -19.42 -9.92
C ALA A 222 10.18 -20.51 -10.56
N ASP A 223 10.09 -20.50 -11.89
CA ASP A 223 9.27 -21.41 -12.68
C ASP A 223 7.84 -21.54 -12.11
N ASP A 224 7.48 -22.71 -11.60
CA ASP A 224 6.15 -23.00 -11.05
C ASP A 224 6.11 -22.99 -9.51
N SER A 225 7.18 -22.53 -8.85
CA SER A 225 7.25 -22.49 -7.39
C SER A 225 7.45 -21.08 -6.86
N TRP A 226 6.78 -20.78 -5.75
CA TRP A 226 6.97 -19.52 -5.03
C TRP A 226 7.38 -19.79 -3.59
N THR A 227 8.44 -19.11 -3.17
CA THR A 227 8.90 -19.16 -1.78
C THR A 227 8.85 -17.76 -1.17
N PHE A 228 8.25 -17.65 0.00
CA PHE A 228 8.23 -16.43 0.79
C PHE A 228 8.88 -16.67 2.14
N THR A 229 9.72 -15.73 2.57
CA THR A 229 10.39 -15.80 3.86
C THR A 229 10.16 -14.51 4.64
N ALA A 230 9.77 -14.64 5.91
CA ALA A 230 9.84 -13.58 6.90
C ALA A 230 10.94 -13.96 7.91
N ASP A 231 12.02 -13.20 7.96
CA ASP A 231 13.09 -13.44 8.91
C ASP A 231 12.65 -12.99 10.31
N LYS A 232 13.33 -13.50 11.32
CA LYS A 232 13.17 -13.00 12.70
C LYS A 232 13.65 -11.53 12.76
N PRO A 233 12.93 -10.64 13.49
CA PRO A 233 13.37 -9.27 13.71
C PRO A 233 14.79 -9.18 14.26
N VAL A 234 15.60 -8.31 13.67
CA VAL A 234 16.99 -8.05 14.10
C VAL A 234 17.11 -6.61 14.58
N GLY A 235 17.53 -6.43 15.83
CA GLY A 235 17.70 -5.10 16.42
C GLY A 235 17.64 -5.12 17.94
N LYS A 236 17.68 -3.94 18.55
CA LYS A 236 17.61 -3.77 20.01
C LYS A 236 16.18 -3.68 20.53
N TYR A 237 15.26 -3.21 19.69
CA TYR A 237 13.84 -3.20 20.02
C TYR A 237 13.25 -4.61 19.82
N LYS A 238 12.29 -4.97 20.66
CA LYS A 238 11.58 -6.25 20.58
C LYS A 238 10.13 -5.96 20.20
N PRO A 239 9.76 -6.16 18.93
CA PRO A 239 8.37 -5.97 18.48
C PRO A 239 7.39 -6.82 19.28
N ALA A 240 6.15 -6.32 19.39
CA ALA A 240 5.05 -7.11 19.91
C ALA A 240 4.87 -8.38 19.08
N LYS A 241 4.30 -9.42 19.73
CA LYS A 241 4.00 -10.67 19.04
C LYS A 241 2.91 -10.44 17.98
N HIS A 242 3.16 -10.82 16.74
CA HIS A 242 2.17 -10.85 15.68
C HIS A 242 2.41 -12.03 14.73
N THR A 243 1.37 -12.43 14.03
CA THR A 243 1.40 -13.40 12.94
C THR A 243 1.33 -12.69 11.60
N TYR A 244 1.46 -13.43 10.50
CA TYR A 244 1.35 -12.84 9.15
C TYR A 244 0.12 -13.39 8.41
N LEU A 245 -0.52 -12.49 7.65
CA LEU A 245 -1.43 -12.84 6.58
C LEU A 245 -0.76 -12.46 5.27
N VAL A 246 -0.20 -13.44 4.57
CA VAL A 246 0.47 -13.21 3.28
C VAL A 246 -0.55 -13.32 2.16
N LYS A 247 -0.67 -12.26 1.35
CA LYS A 247 -1.55 -12.19 0.18
C LYS A 247 -0.65 -12.09 -1.05
N ALA A 248 -0.63 -13.10 -1.91
CA ALA A 248 0.26 -13.15 -3.07
C ALA A 248 -0.50 -13.32 -4.38
N TYR A 249 -0.14 -12.54 -5.40
CA TYR A 249 -0.66 -12.72 -6.75
C TYR A 249 0.10 -13.82 -7.46
N LEU A 250 -0.55 -14.98 -7.64
CA LEU A 250 0.02 -16.14 -8.34
C LEU A 250 -0.89 -16.55 -9.51
N GLN A 251 -0.31 -16.86 -10.66
CA GLN A 251 -1.09 -17.21 -11.85
C GLN A 251 -1.71 -18.62 -11.76
N ASN A 252 -0.97 -19.53 -11.13
CA ASN A 252 -1.37 -20.92 -11.04
C ASN A 252 -2.02 -21.22 -9.69
N VAL A 253 -3.01 -22.10 -9.69
CA VAL A 253 -3.64 -22.60 -8.48
C VAL A 253 -2.64 -23.47 -7.72
N PRO A 254 -2.31 -23.15 -6.45
CA PRO A 254 -1.40 -23.97 -5.68
C PRO A 254 -1.90 -25.39 -5.46
N GLN A 255 -1.01 -26.37 -5.55
CA GLN A 255 -1.30 -27.75 -5.17
C GLN A 255 -1.10 -27.97 -3.67
N SER A 256 -0.11 -27.27 -3.10
CA SER A 256 0.21 -27.33 -1.68
C SER A 256 0.84 -26.03 -1.18
N VAL A 257 0.61 -25.74 0.10
CA VAL A 257 1.29 -24.66 0.84
C VAL A 257 1.91 -25.24 2.10
N ILE A 258 3.22 -25.04 2.23
CA ILE A 258 4.02 -25.62 3.32
C ILE A 258 4.64 -24.47 4.10
N GLU A 259 4.45 -24.44 5.42
CA GLU A 259 5.11 -23.51 6.33
C GLU A 259 6.14 -24.24 7.20
N ASN A 260 7.40 -23.86 7.11
CA ASN A 260 8.50 -24.43 7.91
C ASN A 260 8.49 -25.98 7.85
N GLY A 261 8.28 -26.54 6.67
CA GLY A 261 8.26 -28.00 6.44
C GLY A 261 6.95 -28.70 6.84
N LYS A 262 5.91 -27.97 7.27
CA LYS A 262 4.60 -28.53 7.62
C LYS A 262 3.54 -28.04 6.63
N SER A 263 2.74 -28.97 6.10
CA SER A 263 1.62 -28.64 5.22
C SER A 263 0.56 -27.83 5.98
N LEU A 264 0.09 -26.75 5.37
CA LEU A 264 -1.02 -25.95 5.89
C LEU A 264 -2.35 -26.47 5.36
N PRO A 265 -3.44 -26.42 6.16
CA PRO A 265 -4.77 -26.82 5.72
C PRO A 265 -5.33 -25.83 4.68
N VAL A 266 -6.12 -26.38 3.74
CA VAL A 266 -6.91 -25.59 2.80
C VAL A 266 -8.11 -25.01 3.54
N LEU A 267 -8.35 -23.72 3.36
CA LEU A 267 -9.47 -23.00 3.95
C LEU A 267 -10.58 -22.77 2.93
N SER A 268 -11.77 -22.43 3.40
CA SER A 268 -12.98 -22.36 2.58
C SER A 268 -13.20 -20.99 1.91
N SER A 269 -12.58 -19.93 2.41
CA SER A 269 -12.80 -18.56 1.93
C SER A 269 -11.71 -17.58 2.40
N VAL A 270 -11.70 -16.38 1.83
CA VAL A 270 -10.87 -15.25 2.30
C VAL A 270 -11.18 -14.92 3.77
N ALA A 271 -12.46 -14.87 4.14
CA ALA A 271 -12.88 -14.59 5.52
C ALA A 271 -12.40 -15.65 6.53
N ASP A 272 -12.24 -16.88 6.07
CA ASP A 272 -11.68 -17.98 6.86
C ASP A 272 -10.16 -17.79 7.04
N ALA A 273 -9.46 -17.39 5.97
CA ALA A 273 -8.02 -17.09 6.01
C ALA A 273 -7.67 -15.88 6.89
N ASP A 274 -8.56 -14.92 7.07
CA ASP A 274 -8.35 -13.81 8.00
C ASP A 274 -8.32 -14.27 9.48
N ARG A 275 -8.99 -15.39 9.80
CA ARG A 275 -9.18 -15.86 11.18
C ARG A 275 -8.37 -17.10 11.53
N ASN A 276 -8.25 -18.03 10.59
CA ASN A 276 -7.71 -19.37 10.84
C ASN A 276 -6.38 -19.59 10.12
N THR A 277 -5.48 -20.32 10.75
CA THR A 277 -4.22 -20.75 10.13
C THR A 277 -4.50 -21.69 8.97
N GLY A 278 -3.90 -21.43 7.82
CA GLY A 278 -4.09 -22.21 6.60
C GLY A 278 -3.99 -21.34 5.35
N TRP A 279 -4.48 -21.83 4.23
CA TRP A 279 -4.45 -21.11 2.98
C TRP A 279 -5.71 -21.25 2.16
N PHE A 280 -6.01 -20.22 1.39
CA PHE A 280 -7.11 -20.15 0.43
C PHE A 280 -6.61 -19.51 -0.86
N TYR A 281 -6.99 -20.05 -2.02
CA TYR A 281 -6.69 -19.43 -3.31
C TYR A 281 -7.97 -18.94 -3.98
N ASP A 282 -8.02 -17.64 -4.21
CA ASP A 282 -9.07 -16.97 -4.96
C ASP A 282 -8.76 -17.08 -6.45
N THR A 283 -9.51 -17.94 -7.15
CA THR A 283 -9.32 -18.20 -8.57
C THR A 283 -9.75 -17.03 -9.47
N GLU A 284 -10.71 -16.22 -9.00
CA GLU A 284 -11.21 -15.06 -9.73
C GLU A 284 -10.15 -13.96 -9.76
N HIS A 285 -9.55 -13.66 -8.60
CA HIS A 285 -8.53 -12.59 -8.47
C HIS A 285 -7.09 -13.12 -8.57
N LYS A 286 -6.90 -14.43 -8.79
CA LYS A 286 -5.57 -15.09 -8.84
C LYS A 286 -4.72 -14.74 -7.62
N ARG A 287 -5.31 -14.81 -6.44
CA ARG A 287 -4.69 -14.37 -5.20
C ARG A 287 -4.68 -15.48 -4.16
N LEU A 288 -3.49 -15.82 -3.70
CA LEU A 288 -3.28 -16.74 -2.59
C LEU A 288 -3.30 -15.96 -1.27
N TYR A 289 -4.03 -16.49 -0.30
CA TYR A 289 -4.07 -16.01 1.09
C TYR A 289 -3.47 -17.10 1.98
N VAL A 290 -2.44 -16.76 2.75
CA VAL A 290 -1.80 -17.68 3.70
C VAL A 290 -1.75 -17.03 5.08
N LYS A 291 -2.50 -17.59 6.03
CA LYS A 291 -2.40 -17.22 7.44
C LYS A 291 -1.39 -18.12 8.11
N THR A 292 -0.30 -17.54 8.62
CA THR A 292 0.79 -18.32 9.23
C THR A 292 0.41 -18.93 10.58
N ALA A 293 0.95 -20.13 10.84
CA ALA A 293 0.89 -20.76 12.15
C ALA A 293 1.94 -20.16 13.11
N GLY A 294 3.10 -19.81 12.56
CA GLY A 294 4.18 -19.16 13.30
C GLY A 294 3.98 -17.66 13.47
N ASP A 295 4.76 -17.06 14.34
CA ASP A 295 4.77 -15.63 14.63
C ASP A 295 6.17 -15.02 14.39
N ASN A 296 6.28 -13.69 14.51
CA ASN A 296 7.50 -12.92 14.27
C ASN A 296 8.70 -13.27 15.17
N ARG A 297 8.53 -14.12 16.18
CA ARG A 297 9.65 -14.56 17.06
C ARG A 297 10.51 -15.66 16.45
N GLN A 298 10.11 -16.19 15.30
CA GLN A 298 10.85 -17.20 14.56
C GLN A 298 10.88 -16.85 13.07
N LYS A 299 11.79 -17.48 12.33
CA LYS A 299 11.77 -17.40 10.87
C LYS A 299 10.54 -18.17 10.34
N ILE A 300 9.82 -17.55 9.42
CA ILE A 300 8.72 -18.16 8.68
C ILE A 300 9.19 -18.37 7.23
N GLU A 301 9.03 -19.58 6.74
CA GLU A 301 9.26 -19.91 5.34
C GLU A 301 8.00 -20.56 4.77
N ILE A 302 7.43 -19.98 3.75
CA ILE A 302 6.26 -20.49 3.02
C ILE A 302 6.76 -20.96 1.66
N VAL A 303 6.49 -22.22 1.34
CA VAL A 303 6.75 -22.83 0.02
C VAL A 303 5.43 -23.19 -0.62
N VAL A 304 5.22 -22.73 -1.84
CA VAL A 304 4.02 -22.97 -2.66
C VAL A 304 4.43 -23.75 -3.90
N GLN A 305 3.71 -24.85 -4.15
CA GLN A 305 3.91 -25.76 -5.28
C GLN A 305 2.64 -25.90 -6.11
#